data_1203868c21bab0be1a9d33ce7d70d6be
#
_entry.id   1203868c21bab0be1a9d33ce7d70d6be
#
_cell.length_a   1.000
_cell.length_b   1.000
_cell.length_c   1.000
_cell.angle_alpha   90.00
_cell.angle_beta   90.00
_cell.angle_gamma   90.00
#
_symmetry.space_group_name_H-M   'P 1'
#
loop_
_entity.id
_entity.type
_entity.pdbx_description
1 polymer ?
#
loop_
_entity_poly.entity_id
_entity_poly.type
_entity_poly.pdbx_seq_one_letter_code
_entity_poly.pdbx_strand_id
1 'polypeptide(L)'
;ENGGIVFPNPNAPTGKLLPLEDVERIIAQNPDVIVIVDEAYIDFGGTSALPLIDKYDNVLVVQTFSKSHSMAGMRIGYAMAQPELIKYLNDVKYSFNSYTLNSLTIEMGTAAILDEAYFKETTQKIIATRERTKEELRALGYRMDDSKSNFLFVTHDTISMEKLFEDLKKKDIYVRHFSKPERIANYLRITIGTDEEMDTLITFLKNYKQS
;
A
#
# COMPACT_ATOMS: atom_id res chain seq x y z
N GLU A 1 8.51 20.12 19.76
CA GLU A 1 8.20 20.70 18.45
C GLU A 1 8.52 19.66 17.38
N ASN A 2 7.63 19.45 16.39
CA ASN A 2 7.87 18.64 15.20
C ASN A 2 7.66 19.50 13.94
N GLY A 3 8.30 19.14 12.83
CA GLY A 3 8.20 19.88 11.57
C GLY A 3 7.06 19.41 10.67
N GLY A 4 6.30 18.38 11.09
CA GLY A 4 5.21 17.78 10.35
C GLY A 4 5.01 16.32 10.71
N ILE A 5 3.87 15.74 10.29
CA ILE A 5 3.52 14.34 10.51
C ILE A 5 3.34 13.69 9.15
N VAL A 6 4.00 12.55 8.91
CA VAL A 6 3.83 11.77 7.68
C VAL A 6 3.64 10.31 8.05
N PHE A 7 2.56 9.69 7.57
CA PHE A 7 2.33 8.26 7.76
C PHE A 7 1.55 7.63 6.60
N PRO A 8 1.86 6.37 6.25
CA PRO A 8 1.08 5.64 5.26
C PRO A 8 -0.20 5.04 5.88
N ASN A 9 -1.32 5.16 5.16
CA ASN A 9 -2.60 4.58 5.54
C ASN A 9 -3.37 4.06 4.31
N PRO A 10 -3.43 2.74 4.05
CA PRO A 10 -2.90 1.62 4.86
C PRO A 10 -1.37 1.62 4.98
N ASN A 11 -0.89 1.15 6.14
CA ASN A 11 0.54 1.13 6.43
C ASN A 11 1.28 0.05 5.62
N ALA A 12 2.47 0.36 5.13
CA ALA A 12 3.40 -0.62 4.58
C ALA A 12 4.60 -0.77 5.54
N PRO A 13 5.01 -2.02 5.92
CA PRO A 13 4.64 -3.31 5.29
C PRO A 13 3.47 -4.06 5.94
N THR A 14 2.81 -3.53 6.96
CA THR A 14 1.83 -4.29 7.76
C THR A 14 0.47 -4.48 7.09
N GLY A 15 0.09 -3.58 6.17
CA GLY A 15 -1.23 -3.55 5.55
C GLY A 15 -2.34 -2.99 6.44
N LYS A 16 -2.04 -2.65 7.70
CA LYS A 16 -3.03 -2.11 8.65
C LYS A 16 -3.61 -0.78 8.18
N LEU A 17 -4.91 -0.65 8.31
CA LEU A 17 -5.63 0.59 8.13
C LEU A 17 -5.91 1.22 9.50
N LEU A 18 -5.53 2.47 9.67
CA LEU A 18 -5.99 3.30 10.77
C LEU A 18 -7.40 3.81 10.44
N PRO A 19 -8.37 3.69 11.35
CA PRO A 19 -9.73 4.22 11.16
C PRO A 19 -9.74 5.72 10.86
N LEU A 20 -10.71 6.19 10.08
CA LEU A 20 -10.78 7.58 9.66
C LEU A 20 -10.89 8.54 10.85
N GLU A 21 -11.63 8.16 11.89
CA GLU A 21 -11.74 8.93 13.14
C GLU A 21 -10.40 9.09 13.88
N ASP A 22 -9.51 8.11 13.78
CA ASP A 22 -8.16 8.21 14.36
C ASP A 22 -7.26 9.10 13.52
N VAL A 23 -7.38 9.04 12.18
CA VAL A 23 -6.70 9.97 11.28
C VAL A 23 -7.17 11.39 11.55
N GLU A 24 -8.48 11.62 11.66
CA GLU A 24 -9.06 12.92 11.98
C GLU A 24 -8.56 13.45 13.33
N ARG A 25 -8.47 12.59 14.35
CA ARG A 25 -7.94 12.97 15.67
C ARG A 25 -6.48 13.42 15.60
N ILE A 26 -5.64 12.74 14.79
CA ILE A 26 -4.23 13.15 14.58
C ILE A 26 -4.18 14.55 13.96
N ILE A 27 -4.98 14.80 12.92
CA ILE A 27 -5.02 16.09 12.23
C ILE A 27 -5.48 17.20 13.17
N ALA A 28 -6.60 16.99 13.88
CA ALA A 28 -7.22 17.98 14.76
C ALA A 28 -6.35 18.34 15.97
N GLN A 29 -5.55 17.39 16.47
CA GLN A 29 -4.66 17.61 17.62
C GLN A 29 -3.31 18.26 17.23
N ASN A 30 -3.04 18.45 15.95
CA ASN A 30 -1.79 19.01 15.43
C ASN A 30 -2.05 20.15 14.42
N PRO A 31 -2.82 21.21 14.80
CA PRO A 31 -3.26 22.22 13.85
C PRO A 31 -2.11 23.09 13.28
N ASP A 32 -0.99 23.18 14.00
CA ASP A 32 0.14 24.04 13.64
C ASP A 32 1.16 23.34 12.73
N VAL A 33 0.93 22.07 12.36
CA VAL A 33 1.85 21.31 11.50
C VAL A 33 1.08 20.59 10.39
N ILE A 34 1.72 20.40 9.26
CA ILE A 34 1.14 19.64 8.13
C ILE A 34 1.11 18.15 8.46
N VAL A 35 -0.03 17.52 8.22
CA VAL A 35 -0.24 16.08 8.31
C VAL A 35 -0.38 15.51 6.91
N ILE A 36 0.59 14.70 6.49
CA ILE A 36 0.59 14.02 5.19
C ILE A 36 0.12 12.58 5.40
N VAL A 37 -0.99 12.22 4.77
CA VAL A 37 -1.53 10.86 4.74
C VAL A 37 -1.17 10.22 3.40
N ASP A 38 -0.25 9.26 3.43
CA ASP A 38 0.13 8.50 2.23
C ASP A 38 -0.85 7.34 2.01
N GLU A 39 -1.73 7.51 1.04
CA GLU A 39 -2.78 6.58 0.67
C GLU A 39 -2.42 5.70 -0.54
N ALA A 40 -1.15 5.35 -0.71
CA ALA A 40 -0.71 4.52 -1.85
C ALA A 40 -1.45 3.19 -2.01
N TYR A 41 -2.10 2.69 -0.96
CA TYR A 41 -2.83 1.41 -0.95
C TYR A 41 -4.32 1.53 -0.62
N ILE A 42 -4.88 2.73 -0.57
CA ILE A 42 -6.24 3.00 -0.07
C ILE A 42 -7.32 2.26 -0.88
N ASP A 43 -7.13 2.08 -2.17
CA ASP A 43 -8.09 1.49 -3.11
C ASP A 43 -8.35 -0.01 -2.87
N PHE A 44 -7.56 -0.66 -2.03
CA PHE A 44 -7.71 -2.07 -1.70
C PHE A 44 -8.63 -2.33 -0.49
N GLY A 45 -9.58 -1.44 -0.25
CA GLY A 45 -10.62 -1.59 0.77
C GLY A 45 -10.42 -0.71 2.00
N GLY A 46 -9.66 0.37 1.88
CA GLY A 46 -9.53 1.41 2.89
C GLY A 46 -10.60 2.49 2.76
N THR A 47 -10.66 3.37 3.77
CA THR A 47 -11.47 4.60 3.76
C THR A 47 -10.52 5.79 3.70
N SER A 48 -10.63 6.59 2.63
CA SER A 48 -9.75 7.73 2.39
C SER A 48 -9.97 8.87 3.38
N ALA A 49 -8.90 9.56 3.73
CA ALA A 49 -8.91 10.83 4.48
C ALA A 49 -9.31 12.03 3.61
N LEU A 50 -9.61 11.84 2.34
CA LEU A 50 -9.98 12.91 1.40
C LEU A 50 -11.10 13.85 1.93
N PRO A 51 -12.19 13.35 2.58
CA PRO A 51 -13.23 14.23 3.14
C PRO A 51 -12.73 15.17 4.25
N LEU A 52 -11.57 14.89 4.86
CA LEU A 52 -11.02 15.74 5.91
C LEU A 52 -10.36 17.01 5.36
N ILE A 53 -10.06 17.06 4.08
CA ILE A 53 -9.54 18.27 3.41
C ILE A 53 -10.53 19.45 3.51
N ASP A 54 -11.83 19.15 3.48
CA ASP A 54 -12.87 20.20 3.59
C ASP A 54 -13.02 20.73 5.03
N LYS A 55 -12.45 20.03 6.03
CA LYS A 55 -12.56 20.38 7.45
C LYS A 55 -11.28 20.99 8.02
N TYR A 56 -10.12 20.67 7.44
CA TYR A 56 -8.81 20.99 8.00
C TYR A 56 -7.85 21.53 6.95
N ASP A 57 -7.23 22.67 7.23
CA ASP A 57 -6.28 23.32 6.30
C ASP A 57 -4.89 22.67 6.32
N ASN A 58 -4.59 21.87 7.35
CA ASN A 58 -3.28 21.28 7.59
C ASN A 58 -3.13 19.82 7.11
N VAL A 59 -4.08 19.29 6.34
CA VAL A 59 -4.03 17.92 5.82
C VAL A 59 -3.66 17.89 4.33
N LEU A 60 -2.79 16.97 3.98
CA LEU A 60 -2.41 16.66 2.61
C LEU A 60 -2.52 15.15 2.39
N VAL A 61 -3.34 14.74 1.45
CA VAL A 61 -3.50 13.33 1.04
C VAL A 61 -2.70 13.10 -0.22
N VAL A 62 -1.88 12.04 -0.25
CA VAL A 62 -1.13 11.65 -1.45
C VAL A 62 -1.54 10.26 -1.92
N GLN A 63 -1.70 10.11 -3.23
CA GLN A 63 -2.04 8.84 -3.87
C GLN A 63 -1.16 8.59 -5.10
N THR A 64 -1.21 7.38 -5.65
CA THR A 64 -0.32 6.96 -6.73
C THR A 64 -1.02 6.02 -7.71
N PHE A 65 -0.64 6.10 -8.98
CA PHE A 65 -1.02 5.14 -10.01
C PHE A 65 -0.19 3.84 -9.96
N SER A 66 0.85 3.81 -9.14
CA SER A 66 1.81 2.70 -9.10
C SER A 66 1.23 1.38 -8.58
N LYS A 67 0.10 1.41 -7.87
CA LYS A 67 -0.49 0.24 -7.19
C LYS A 67 -1.80 -0.19 -7.84
N SER A 68 -2.91 0.42 -7.48
CA SER A 68 -4.25 0.06 -7.94
C SER A 68 -4.45 0.20 -9.45
N HIS A 69 -3.83 1.19 -10.07
CA HIS A 69 -3.85 1.38 -11.53
C HIS A 69 -2.79 0.55 -12.29
N SER A 70 -1.94 -0.23 -11.59
CA SER A 70 -0.87 -1.04 -12.21
C SER A 70 0.13 -0.27 -13.07
N MET A 71 0.31 1.04 -12.83
CA MET A 71 1.11 1.95 -13.65
C MET A 71 2.42 2.39 -12.97
N ALA A 72 3.08 1.51 -12.23
CA ALA A 72 4.30 1.84 -11.49
C ALA A 72 5.41 2.40 -12.40
N GLY A 73 5.53 1.91 -13.64
CA GLY A 73 6.50 2.38 -14.64
C GLY A 73 6.23 3.79 -15.15
N MET A 74 5.00 4.28 -15.09
CA MET A 74 4.61 5.61 -15.59
C MET A 74 4.96 6.74 -14.63
N ARG A 75 5.31 6.44 -13.38
CA ARG A 75 5.75 7.42 -12.38
C ARG A 75 4.74 8.54 -12.08
N ILE A 76 3.45 8.20 -11.97
CA ILE A 76 2.37 9.14 -11.66
C ILE A 76 2.02 9.05 -10.18
N GLY A 77 2.00 10.18 -9.51
CA GLY A 77 1.43 10.40 -8.19
C GLY A 77 0.79 11.77 -8.12
N TYR A 78 -0.10 11.96 -7.18
CA TYR A 78 -0.81 13.22 -7.01
C TYR A 78 -1.09 13.50 -5.53
N ALA A 79 -1.29 14.77 -5.25
CA ALA A 79 -1.59 15.27 -3.92
C ALA A 79 -2.89 16.07 -3.94
N MET A 80 -3.64 15.96 -2.87
CA MET A 80 -4.92 16.66 -2.66
C MET A 80 -4.88 17.33 -1.30
N ALA A 81 -5.20 18.64 -1.29
CA ALA A 81 -5.22 19.48 -0.09
C ALA A 81 -5.97 20.76 -0.38
N GLN A 82 -6.11 21.62 0.62
CA GLN A 82 -6.59 23.00 0.42
C GLN A 82 -5.66 23.76 -0.56
N PRO A 83 -6.20 24.75 -1.32
CA PRO A 83 -5.47 25.43 -2.38
C PRO A 83 -4.13 26.05 -1.97
N GLU A 84 -4.02 26.50 -0.73
CA GLU A 84 -2.79 27.09 -0.22
C GLU A 84 -1.63 26.08 -0.15
N LEU A 85 -1.88 24.86 0.35
CA LEU A 85 -0.88 23.79 0.37
C LEU A 85 -0.50 23.34 -1.04
N ILE A 86 -1.48 23.27 -1.95
CA ILE A 86 -1.21 22.93 -3.35
C ILE A 86 -0.37 24.02 -4.03
N LYS A 87 -0.58 25.29 -3.68
CA LYS A 87 0.25 26.39 -4.16
C LYS A 87 1.72 26.19 -3.74
N TYR A 88 1.99 25.89 -2.47
CA TYR A 88 3.37 25.66 -2.01
C TYR A 88 4.03 24.47 -2.71
N LEU A 89 3.29 23.37 -2.93
CA LEU A 89 3.80 22.24 -3.72
C LEU A 89 4.15 22.65 -5.16
N ASN A 90 3.33 23.47 -5.80
CA ASN A 90 3.61 23.99 -7.13
C ASN A 90 4.82 24.94 -7.14
N ASP A 91 4.95 25.83 -6.17
CA ASP A 91 6.09 26.74 -6.04
C ASP A 91 7.40 25.95 -5.96
N VAL A 92 7.45 24.88 -5.13
CA VAL A 92 8.59 23.97 -5.05
C VAL A 92 8.82 23.23 -6.36
N LYS A 93 7.76 22.63 -6.94
CA LYS A 93 7.84 21.92 -8.22
C LYS A 93 8.42 22.79 -9.33
N TYR A 94 7.91 23.99 -9.49
CA TYR A 94 8.35 24.92 -10.54
C TYR A 94 9.76 25.48 -10.29
N SER A 95 10.26 25.42 -9.06
CA SER A 95 11.60 25.89 -8.75
C SER A 95 12.71 24.92 -9.23
N PHE A 96 12.43 23.63 -9.40
CA PHE A 96 13.46 22.66 -9.81
C PHE A 96 13.07 21.73 -10.97
N ASN A 97 11.79 21.40 -11.18
CA ASN A 97 11.33 20.54 -12.27
C ASN A 97 9.88 20.85 -12.69
N SER A 98 9.73 21.79 -13.61
CA SER A 98 8.42 22.23 -14.11
C SER A 98 7.70 21.16 -14.95
N TYR A 99 8.46 20.28 -15.63
CA TYR A 99 7.95 19.32 -16.61
C TYR A 99 8.13 17.88 -16.10
N THR A 100 7.46 17.55 -14.99
CA THR A 100 7.61 16.27 -14.30
C THR A 100 7.02 15.07 -15.06
N LEU A 101 5.97 15.29 -15.84
CA LEU A 101 5.28 14.25 -16.61
C LEU A 101 5.47 14.49 -18.10
N ASN A 102 5.82 13.45 -18.85
CA ASN A 102 5.84 13.50 -20.30
C ASN A 102 4.44 13.30 -20.90
N SER A 103 4.26 13.60 -22.19
CA SER A 103 2.97 13.55 -22.88
C SER A 103 2.34 12.16 -22.87
N LEU A 104 3.12 11.10 -23.06
CA LEU A 104 2.63 9.72 -23.02
C LEU A 104 2.12 9.36 -21.64
N THR A 105 2.83 9.74 -20.58
CA THR A 105 2.41 9.52 -19.19
C THR A 105 1.08 10.23 -18.89
N ILE A 106 0.89 11.45 -19.38
CA ILE A 106 -0.36 12.20 -19.20
C ILE A 106 -1.50 11.51 -19.93
N GLU A 107 -1.33 11.12 -21.16
CA GLU A 107 -2.34 10.45 -21.99
C GLU A 107 -2.76 9.11 -21.38
N MET A 108 -1.79 8.26 -21.03
CA MET A 108 -2.06 6.96 -20.42
C MET A 108 -2.69 7.08 -19.02
N GLY A 109 -2.24 8.05 -18.22
CA GLY A 109 -2.84 8.33 -16.90
C GLY A 109 -4.29 8.81 -17.01
N THR A 110 -4.59 9.65 -17.99
CA THR A 110 -5.95 10.10 -18.28
C THR A 110 -6.84 8.92 -18.69
N ALA A 111 -6.37 8.06 -19.60
CA ALA A 111 -7.11 6.88 -20.00
C ALA A 111 -7.39 5.95 -18.81
N ALA A 112 -6.42 5.75 -17.92
CA ALA A 112 -6.58 4.90 -16.73
C ALA A 112 -7.59 5.44 -15.71
N ILE A 113 -7.69 6.77 -15.54
CA ILE A 113 -8.71 7.38 -14.67
C ILE A 113 -10.11 7.25 -15.25
N LEU A 114 -10.24 7.37 -16.57
CA LEU A 114 -11.54 7.31 -17.25
C LEU A 114 -12.08 5.88 -17.34
N ASP A 115 -11.26 4.85 -17.20
CA ASP A 115 -11.69 3.44 -17.18
C ASP A 115 -12.02 2.97 -15.77
N GLU A 116 -13.04 3.57 -15.17
CA GLU A 116 -13.51 3.19 -13.83
C GLU A 116 -13.97 1.73 -13.74
N ALA A 117 -14.50 1.17 -14.81
CA ALA A 117 -15.01 -0.20 -14.83
C ALA A 117 -13.87 -1.20 -14.65
N TYR A 118 -12.80 -1.06 -15.41
CA TYR A 118 -11.60 -1.87 -15.29
C TYR A 118 -10.92 -1.69 -13.93
N PHE A 119 -10.80 -0.45 -13.47
CA PHE A 119 -10.23 -0.15 -12.16
C PHE A 119 -10.98 -0.86 -11.03
N LYS A 120 -12.32 -0.78 -11.00
CA LYS A 120 -13.17 -1.44 -10.00
C LYS A 120 -13.06 -2.96 -10.10
N GLU A 121 -13.10 -3.52 -11.30
CA GLU A 121 -12.98 -4.96 -11.52
C GLU A 121 -11.63 -5.49 -10.99
N THR A 122 -10.52 -4.87 -11.37
CA THR A 122 -9.19 -5.35 -10.99
C THR A 122 -8.91 -5.20 -9.49
N THR A 123 -9.31 -4.09 -8.87
CA THR A 123 -9.17 -3.89 -7.43
C THR A 123 -10.01 -4.89 -6.64
N GLN A 124 -11.25 -5.18 -7.06
CA GLN A 124 -12.10 -6.18 -6.41
C GLN A 124 -11.55 -7.60 -6.55
N LYS A 125 -10.97 -7.97 -7.69
CA LYS A 125 -10.26 -9.25 -7.84
C LYS A 125 -9.13 -9.39 -6.84
N ILE A 126 -8.27 -8.37 -6.72
CA ILE A 126 -7.16 -8.37 -5.75
C ILE A 126 -7.68 -8.51 -4.32
N ILE A 127 -8.75 -7.79 -3.96
CA ILE A 127 -9.37 -7.88 -2.63
C ILE A 127 -9.88 -9.30 -2.38
N ALA A 128 -10.62 -9.88 -3.31
CA ALA A 128 -11.18 -11.23 -3.17
C ALA A 128 -10.08 -12.29 -3.02
N THR A 129 -9.06 -12.26 -3.87
CA THR A 129 -7.90 -13.16 -3.81
C THR A 129 -7.11 -12.98 -2.51
N ARG A 130 -6.96 -11.73 -2.02
CA ARG A 130 -6.34 -11.46 -0.72
C ARG A 130 -7.10 -12.13 0.42
N GLU A 131 -8.42 -11.95 0.49
CA GLU A 131 -9.22 -12.51 1.58
C GLU A 131 -9.18 -14.04 1.55
N ARG A 132 -9.30 -14.66 0.38
CA ARG A 132 -9.12 -16.11 0.21
C ARG A 132 -7.74 -16.57 0.69
N THR A 133 -6.69 -15.96 0.20
CA THR A 133 -5.30 -16.31 0.56
C THR A 133 -5.03 -16.15 2.06
N LYS A 134 -5.61 -15.13 2.69
CA LYS A 134 -5.52 -14.89 4.13
C LYS A 134 -6.09 -16.06 4.92
N GLU A 135 -7.28 -16.57 4.56
CA GLU A 135 -7.89 -17.71 5.23
C GLU A 135 -7.09 -19.01 5.03
N GLU A 136 -6.59 -19.25 3.83
CA GLU A 136 -5.75 -20.42 3.56
C GLU A 136 -4.43 -20.39 4.34
N LEU A 137 -3.78 -19.24 4.44
CA LEU A 137 -2.56 -19.06 5.24
C LEU A 137 -2.83 -19.24 6.74
N ARG A 138 -3.96 -18.73 7.26
CA ARG A 138 -4.38 -18.97 8.65
C ARG A 138 -4.58 -20.45 8.93
N ALA A 139 -5.21 -21.18 8.03
CA ALA A 139 -5.39 -22.63 8.15
C ALA A 139 -4.05 -23.41 8.18
N LEU A 140 -2.98 -22.84 7.61
CA LEU A 140 -1.63 -23.37 7.66
C LEU A 140 -0.82 -22.90 8.88
N GLY A 141 -1.41 -22.14 9.82
CA GLY A 141 -0.76 -21.67 11.03
C GLY A 141 -0.02 -20.33 10.89
N TYR A 142 -0.10 -19.67 9.75
CA TYR A 142 0.46 -18.33 9.59
C TYR A 142 -0.38 -17.28 10.33
N ARG A 143 0.29 -16.34 10.97
CA ARG A 143 -0.32 -15.21 11.66
C ARG A 143 -0.08 -13.93 10.88
N MET A 144 -1.11 -13.08 10.83
CA MET A 144 -1.09 -11.77 10.18
C MET A 144 -2.19 -10.88 10.72
N ASP A 145 -1.99 -9.59 10.61
CA ASP A 145 -3.04 -8.59 10.81
C ASP A 145 -4.01 -8.54 9.62
N ASP A 146 -5.14 -7.88 9.82
CA ASP A 146 -6.06 -7.60 8.73
C ASP A 146 -5.47 -6.54 7.79
N SER A 147 -5.26 -6.93 6.54
CA SER A 147 -4.65 -6.04 5.53
C SER A 147 -5.71 -5.36 4.67
N LYS A 148 -5.54 -4.05 4.45
CA LYS A 148 -6.28 -3.24 3.48
C LYS A 148 -5.36 -2.74 2.35
N SER A 149 -4.36 -3.56 1.99
CA SER A 149 -3.44 -3.31 0.88
C SER A 149 -3.48 -4.48 -0.13
N ASN A 150 -2.64 -4.43 -1.16
CA ASN A 150 -2.48 -5.53 -2.11
C ASN A 150 -1.43 -6.57 -1.67
N PHE A 151 -1.16 -6.69 -0.37
CA PHE A 151 -0.23 -7.66 0.18
C PHE A 151 -0.68 -8.13 1.58
N LEU A 152 -0.12 -9.25 2.02
CA LEU A 152 -0.22 -9.76 3.37
C LEU A 152 1.15 -9.70 4.05
N PHE A 153 1.18 -9.41 5.35
CA PHE A 153 2.40 -9.39 6.15
C PHE A 153 2.32 -10.49 7.18
N VAL A 154 3.02 -11.59 6.92
CA VAL A 154 2.81 -12.87 7.59
C VAL A 154 4.03 -13.31 8.39
N THR A 155 3.76 -14.03 9.49
CA THR A 155 4.76 -14.73 10.30
C THR A 155 4.25 -16.11 10.68
N HIS A 156 5.14 -16.96 11.22
CA HIS A 156 4.79 -18.29 11.73
C HIS A 156 5.61 -18.58 13.00
N ASP A 157 5.02 -19.31 13.96
CA ASP A 157 5.65 -19.53 15.26
C ASP A 157 6.84 -20.50 15.22
N THR A 158 6.84 -21.45 14.29
CA THR A 158 7.84 -22.52 14.21
C THR A 158 8.65 -22.52 12.91
N ILE A 159 8.26 -21.69 11.92
CA ILE A 159 8.96 -21.60 10.63
C ILE A 159 9.80 -20.30 10.62
N SER A 160 11.08 -20.42 10.32
CA SER A 160 11.92 -19.26 10.04
C SER A 160 11.50 -18.61 8.72
N MET A 161 11.09 -17.34 8.77
CA MET A 161 10.68 -16.61 7.57
C MET A 161 11.86 -16.28 6.65
N GLU A 162 13.07 -16.12 7.19
CA GLU A 162 14.28 -15.98 6.39
C GLU A 162 14.56 -17.24 5.57
N LYS A 163 14.50 -18.41 6.21
CA LYS A 163 14.70 -19.68 5.50
C LYS A 163 13.60 -19.95 4.48
N LEU A 164 12.34 -19.70 4.85
CA LEU A 164 11.21 -19.82 3.92
C LEU A 164 11.39 -18.91 2.71
N PHE A 165 11.84 -17.66 2.91
CA PHE A 165 12.15 -16.74 1.83
C PHE A 165 13.16 -17.31 0.83
N GLU A 166 14.28 -17.87 1.33
CA GLU A 166 15.31 -18.48 0.47
C GLU A 166 14.80 -19.73 -0.26
N ASP A 167 13.96 -20.54 0.39
CA ASP A 167 13.41 -21.75 -0.22
C ASP A 167 12.31 -21.45 -1.25
N LEU A 168 11.49 -20.43 -1.03
CA LEU A 168 10.54 -19.90 -2.03
C LEU A 168 11.27 -19.40 -3.28
N LYS A 169 12.35 -18.64 -3.09
CA LYS A 169 13.17 -18.12 -4.18
C LYS A 169 13.78 -19.22 -5.06
N LYS A 170 14.16 -20.36 -4.50
CA LYS A 170 14.63 -21.54 -5.24
C LYS A 170 13.54 -22.18 -6.13
N LYS A 171 12.28 -21.80 -5.91
CA LYS A 171 11.11 -22.26 -6.67
C LYS A 171 10.50 -21.15 -7.53
N ASP A 172 11.26 -20.10 -7.77
CA ASP A 172 10.85 -18.92 -8.53
C ASP A 172 9.60 -18.20 -7.95
N ILE A 173 9.37 -18.37 -6.62
CA ILE A 173 8.32 -17.64 -5.89
C ILE A 173 8.99 -16.50 -5.12
N TYR A 174 8.72 -15.27 -5.57
CA TYR A 174 9.36 -14.07 -5.03
C TYR A 174 8.44 -13.33 -4.08
N VAL A 175 8.85 -13.27 -2.81
CA VAL A 175 8.20 -12.51 -1.74
C VAL A 175 9.19 -11.48 -1.18
N ARG A 176 8.80 -10.67 -0.22
CA ARG A 176 9.70 -9.71 0.41
C ARG A 176 9.99 -10.10 1.85
N HIS A 177 11.28 -10.24 2.19
CA HIS A 177 11.79 -10.39 3.55
C HIS A 177 12.44 -9.09 4.03
N PHE A 178 12.38 -8.82 5.35
CA PHE A 178 12.96 -7.66 6.00
C PHE A 178 13.88 -8.14 7.14
N SER A 179 15.20 -8.04 6.95
CA SER A 179 16.17 -8.40 7.99
C SER A 179 16.23 -7.38 9.13
N LYS A 180 15.75 -6.16 8.90
CA LYS A 180 15.72 -5.06 9.87
C LYS A 180 14.45 -4.24 9.72
N PRO A 181 13.94 -3.62 10.81
CA PRO A 181 14.37 -3.77 12.21
C PRO A 181 14.03 -5.18 12.74
N GLU A 182 14.69 -5.62 13.82
CA GLU A 182 14.56 -6.95 14.40
C GLU A 182 13.11 -7.38 14.68
N ARG A 183 12.26 -6.45 15.12
CA ARG A 183 10.83 -6.69 15.40
C ARG A 183 10.01 -7.23 14.21
N ILE A 184 10.51 -7.10 12.97
CA ILE A 184 9.87 -7.63 11.75
C ILE A 184 10.75 -8.63 11.02
N ALA A 185 11.90 -9.03 11.58
CA ALA A 185 12.83 -9.94 10.92
C ALA A 185 12.23 -11.34 10.64
N ASN A 186 11.25 -11.78 11.46
CA ASN A 186 10.55 -13.04 11.20
C ASN A 186 9.20 -12.81 10.49
N TYR A 187 9.16 -11.91 9.51
CA TYR A 187 7.98 -11.65 8.67
C TYR A 187 8.31 -11.69 7.20
N LEU A 188 7.33 -12.11 6.39
CA LEU A 188 7.32 -11.98 4.94
C LEU A 188 6.19 -11.06 4.52
N ARG A 189 6.44 -10.19 3.52
CA ARG A 189 5.38 -9.50 2.80
C ARG A 189 5.12 -10.22 1.48
N ILE A 190 3.92 -10.75 1.35
CA ILE A 190 3.44 -11.50 0.19
C ILE A 190 2.53 -10.57 -0.60
N THR A 191 2.94 -10.15 -1.79
CA THR A 191 2.07 -9.39 -2.70
C THR A 191 1.03 -10.34 -3.29
N ILE A 192 -0.22 -9.91 -3.36
CA ILE A 192 -1.31 -10.67 -3.96
C ILE A 192 -1.15 -10.63 -5.48
N GLY A 193 -0.99 -11.79 -6.06
CA GLY A 193 -0.96 -12.03 -7.50
C GLY A 193 -2.30 -12.52 -8.04
N THR A 194 -2.26 -13.23 -9.17
CA THR A 194 -3.43 -13.93 -9.70
C THR A 194 -3.83 -15.10 -8.81
N ASP A 195 -5.02 -15.66 -9.02
CA ASP A 195 -5.46 -16.83 -8.27
C ASP A 195 -4.50 -18.02 -8.48
N GLU A 196 -4.00 -18.22 -9.71
CA GLU A 196 -3.05 -19.29 -10.03
C GLU A 196 -1.69 -19.10 -9.34
N GLU A 197 -1.22 -17.86 -9.23
CA GLU A 197 0.03 -17.54 -8.50
C GLU A 197 -0.13 -17.81 -7.00
N MET A 198 -1.27 -17.41 -6.42
CA MET A 198 -1.57 -17.68 -5.01
C MET A 198 -1.76 -19.17 -4.74
N ASP A 199 -2.42 -19.91 -5.63
CA ASP A 199 -2.56 -21.37 -5.55
C ASP A 199 -1.20 -22.07 -5.58
N THR A 200 -0.27 -21.60 -6.41
CA THR A 200 1.11 -22.09 -6.46
C THR A 200 1.83 -21.89 -5.14
N LEU A 201 1.74 -20.69 -4.57
CA LEU A 201 2.30 -20.38 -3.25
C LEU A 201 1.68 -21.27 -2.16
N ILE A 202 0.37 -21.37 -2.08
CA ILE A 202 -0.35 -22.15 -1.07
C ILE A 202 -0.01 -23.64 -1.19
N THR A 203 0.08 -24.17 -2.41
CA THR A 203 0.50 -25.56 -2.67
C THR A 203 1.92 -25.84 -2.17
N PHE A 204 2.85 -24.91 -2.41
CA PHE A 204 4.19 -24.99 -1.87
C PHE A 204 4.18 -25.00 -0.33
N LEU A 205 3.44 -24.08 0.29
CA LEU A 205 3.39 -23.95 1.75
C LEU A 205 2.74 -25.16 2.45
N LYS A 206 1.71 -25.77 1.84
CA LYS A 206 1.09 -27.01 2.34
C LYS A 206 2.07 -28.17 2.45
N ASN A 207 3.04 -28.23 1.55
CA ASN A 207 4.05 -29.29 1.48
C ASN A 207 5.39 -28.88 2.10
N TYR A 208 5.50 -27.67 2.63
CA TYR A 208 6.76 -27.15 3.15
C TYR A 208 7.10 -27.81 4.48
N LYS A 209 8.23 -28.52 4.51
CA LYS A 209 8.86 -29.04 5.73
C LYS A 209 10.19 -28.31 5.88
N GLN A 210 10.32 -27.59 6.97
CA GLN A 210 11.60 -26.99 7.31
C GLN A 210 12.60 -28.11 7.64
N SER A 211 13.59 -28.31 6.78
CA SER A 211 14.70 -29.25 6.98
C SER A 211 15.78 -28.63 7.87
#